data_8dd8403a4e10a8ed5550e709b0f9e7d4
#
_entry.id   8dd8403a4e10a8ed5550e709b0f9e7d4
#
_cell.length_a   1.000
_cell.length_b   1.000
_cell.length_c   1.000
_cell.angle_alpha   90.00
_cell.angle_beta   90.00
_cell.angle_gamma   90.00
#
_symmetry.space_group_name_H-M   'P 1'
#
loop_
_entity.id
_entity.type
_entity.pdbx_description
1 polymer ?
#
loop_
_entity_poly.entity_id
_entity_poly.type
_entity_poly.pdbx_seq_one_letter_code
_entity_poly.pdbx_strand_id
1 'polypeptide(L)'
;HPDMMFNNRVYIPARSYSMNGHMGGTITWVQGAQYPPHRKMSDIKSPPPSDAFVFLDENEGTIDDGYFAIPVYAANHWQNSPAYWHNGAGTFGFADGHSESWKWLENRTKQKRGHNASPSPGGDMDLLRMKKAILIDPRKDRIPH
;
A
#
# COMPACT_ATOMS: atom_id res chain seq x y z
N HIS A 1 14.11 15.37 2.77
CA HIS A 1 12.75 15.41 2.22
C HIS A 1 12.56 16.70 1.47
N PRO A 2 12.05 16.70 0.24
CA PRO A 2 11.64 17.93 -0.40
C PRO A 2 10.48 18.55 0.40
N ASP A 3 10.55 19.86 0.65
CA ASP A 3 9.49 20.59 1.29
C ASP A 3 8.22 20.48 0.43
N MET A 4 7.11 20.05 1.04
CA MET A 4 5.82 20.02 0.36
C MET A 4 5.17 21.39 0.44
N MET A 5 4.86 21.96 -0.73
CA MET A 5 4.15 23.23 -0.84
C MET A 5 2.65 22.97 -1.01
N PHE A 6 1.86 23.44 -0.06
CA PHE A 6 0.40 23.46 -0.16
C PHE A 6 -0.10 24.86 0.22
N ASN A 7 -0.88 25.49 -0.66
CA ASN A 7 -1.35 26.88 -0.47
C ASN A 7 -0.23 27.89 -0.13
N ASN A 8 0.89 27.82 -0.84
CA ASN A 8 2.09 28.67 -0.61
C ASN A 8 2.71 28.55 0.80
N ARG A 9 2.40 27.50 1.53
CA ARG A 9 3.07 27.18 2.80
C ARG A 9 3.99 25.98 2.63
N VAL A 10 5.18 26.08 3.22
CA VAL A 10 6.11 24.93 3.30
C VAL A 10 5.63 24.05 4.44
N TYR A 11 5.34 22.77 4.14
CA TYR A 11 5.02 21.76 5.13
C TYR A 11 6.21 20.83 5.30
N ILE A 12 6.67 20.69 6.53
CA ILE A 12 7.65 19.66 6.89
C ILE A 12 6.83 18.39 7.21
N PRO A 13 7.01 17.29 6.45
CA PRO A 13 6.32 16.05 6.74
C PRO A 13 6.64 15.55 8.15
N ALA A 14 5.63 15.29 8.96
CA ALA A 14 5.80 14.75 10.31
C ALA A 14 6.09 13.25 10.30
N ARG A 15 5.85 12.57 9.18
CA ARG A 15 6.06 11.12 9.00
C ARG A 15 6.27 10.80 7.52
N SER A 16 6.87 9.63 7.26
CA SER A 16 7.00 9.05 5.91
C SER A 16 6.33 7.68 5.79
N TYR A 17 5.79 7.15 6.88
CA TYR A 17 5.16 5.83 6.91
C TYR A 17 3.66 5.90 7.20
N SER A 18 2.93 4.89 6.71
CA SER A 18 1.50 4.75 6.92
C SER A 18 1.14 3.30 7.26
N MET A 19 -0.01 3.11 7.89
CA MET A 19 -0.51 1.79 8.23
C MET A 19 -1.40 1.25 7.10
N ASN A 20 -1.26 -0.03 6.79
CA ASN A 20 -2.19 -0.71 5.90
C ASN A 20 -3.62 -0.55 6.42
N GLY A 21 -4.47 0.11 5.64
CA GLY A 21 -5.84 0.41 6.02
C GLY A 21 -6.72 -0.83 6.24
N HIS A 22 -6.28 -2.00 5.78
CA HIS A 22 -6.95 -3.27 6.08
C HIS A 22 -6.62 -3.81 7.49
N MET A 23 -5.65 -3.20 8.18
CA MET A 23 -5.27 -3.51 9.56
C MET A 23 -6.03 -2.59 10.54
N GLY A 24 -7.27 -2.93 10.86
CA GLY A 24 -8.11 -2.20 11.83
C GLY A 24 -8.73 -0.90 11.33
N GLY A 25 -8.44 -0.49 10.10
CA GLY A 25 -8.97 0.73 9.50
C GLY A 25 -10.47 0.67 9.20
N THR A 26 -11.01 1.81 8.79
CA THR A 26 -12.42 1.96 8.38
C THR A 26 -12.59 2.02 6.86
N ILE A 27 -11.59 1.65 6.10
CA ILE A 27 -11.55 1.78 4.64
C ILE A 27 -12.26 0.63 3.91
N THR A 28 -13.41 0.19 4.43
CA THR A 28 -14.23 -0.86 3.78
C THR A 28 -14.66 -0.49 2.35
N TRP A 29 -14.74 0.79 2.05
CA TRP A 29 -15.04 1.30 0.71
C TRP A 29 -13.96 0.93 -0.32
N VAL A 30 -12.71 0.68 0.10
CA VAL A 30 -11.61 0.30 -0.79
C VAL A 30 -11.69 -1.18 -1.17
N GLN A 31 -12.00 -2.05 -0.21
CA GLN A 31 -12.02 -3.51 -0.43
C GLN A 31 -13.42 -4.06 -0.69
N GLY A 32 -14.47 -3.34 -0.27
CA GLY A 32 -15.84 -3.81 -0.25
C GLY A 32 -16.22 -4.46 1.10
N ALA A 33 -17.52 -4.41 1.41
CA ALA A 33 -18.04 -4.89 2.70
C ALA A 33 -17.82 -6.38 2.95
N GLN A 34 -17.64 -7.17 1.89
CA GLN A 34 -17.36 -8.61 1.98
C GLN A 34 -15.94 -8.91 2.49
N TYR A 35 -15.06 -7.91 2.56
CA TYR A 35 -13.69 -8.01 3.06
C TYR A 35 -13.50 -7.07 4.25
N PRO A 36 -13.98 -7.44 5.44
CA PRO A 36 -13.83 -6.60 6.62
C PRO A 36 -12.35 -6.48 7.01
N PRO A 37 -11.92 -5.33 7.53
CA PRO A 37 -10.55 -5.17 7.99
C PRO A 37 -10.24 -6.09 9.17
N HIS A 38 -8.97 -6.49 9.27
CA HIS A 38 -8.48 -7.29 10.40
C HIS A 38 -8.50 -6.46 11.69
N ARG A 39 -9.17 -6.94 12.73
CA ARG A 39 -9.28 -6.25 14.03
C ARG A 39 -8.42 -6.89 15.12
N LYS A 40 -7.95 -8.10 14.89
CA LYS A 40 -7.07 -8.87 15.78
C LYS A 40 -6.17 -9.80 14.97
N MET A 41 -5.09 -10.26 15.56
CA MET A 41 -4.10 -11.12 14.91
C MET A 41 -4.73 -12.37 14.28
N SER A 42 -5.70 -12.99 14.93
CA SER A 42 -6.37 -14.19 14.42
C SER A 42 -7.24 -13.96 13.17
N ASP A 43 -7.48 -12.70 12.77
CA ASP A 43 -8.19 -12.39 11.53
C ASP A 43 -7.26 -12.43 10.31
N ILE A 44 -5.94 -12.30 10.54
CA ILE A 44 -4.90 -12.29 9.50
C ILE A 44 -4.61 -13.74 9.09
N LYS A 45 -5.23 -14.19 8.00
CA LYS A 45 -5.13 -15.58 7.52
C LYS A 45 -4.67 -15.69 6.09
N SER A 46 -5.06 -14.73 5.26
CA SER A 46 -4.83 -14.77 3.82
C SER A 46 -4.60 -13.35 3.27
N PRO A 47 -3.36 -12.90 3.17
CA PRO A 47 -2.11 -13.66 3.39
C PRO A 47 -1.85 -13.99 4.87
N PRO A 48 -0.94 -14.94 5.16
CA PRO A 48 -0.52 -15.21 6.54
C PRO A 48 0.23 -14.02 7.14
N PRO A 49 0.41 -13.94 8.48
CA PRO A 49 1.06 -12.80 9.14
C PRO A 49 2.46 -12.47 8.62
N SER A 50 3.22 -13.45 8.15
CA SER A 50 4.55 -13.25 7.54
C SER A 50 4.50 -12.51 6.21
N ASP A 51 3.36 -12.51 5.52
CA ASP A 51 3.21 -11.92 4.19
C ASP A 51 2.26 -10.70 4.21
N ALA A 52 1.62 -10.45 5.36
CA ALA A 52 0.70 -9.34 5.57
C ALA A 52 1.44 -8.13 6.13
N PHE A 53 1.65 -7.08 5.34
CA PHE A 53 2.29 -5.89 5.87
C PHE A 53 1.34 -5.06 6.74
N VAL A 54 1.90 -4.46 7.79
CA VAL A 54 1.19 -3.55 8.70
C VAL A 54 1.57 -2.11 8.43
N PHE A 55 2.86 -1.83 8.27
CA PHE A 55 3.40 -0.50 7.99
C PHE A 55 4.28 -0.52 6.75
N LEU A 56 4.31 0.60 6.06
CA LEU A 56 5.24 0.84 4.96
C LEU A 56 5.60 2.32 4.87
N ASP A 57 6.75 2.60 4.23
CA ASP A 57 7.07 3.95 3.77
C ASP A 57 6.16 4.33 2.61
N GLU A 58 5.49 5.47 2.73
CA GLU A 58 4.55 5.97 1.73
C GLU A 58 5.15 7.12 0.92
N ASN A 59 4.77 7.17 -0.35
CA ASN A 59 5.16 8.24 -1.28
C ASN A 59 4.57 9.58 -0.81
N GLU A 60 5.40 10.62 -0.77
CA GLU A 60 5.02 11.96 -0.31
C GLU A 60 3.85 12.57 -1.09
N GLY A 61 3.59 12.10 -2.30
CA GLY A 61 2.47 12.55 -3.13
C GLY A 61 1.12 11.96 -2.73
N THR A 62 1.09 11.00 -1.80
CA THR A 62 -0.15 10.31 -1.39
C THR A 62 -0.39 10.31 0.13
N ILE A 63 0.53 10.88 0.92
CA ILE A 63 0.34 11.02 2.37
C ILE A 63 -0.70 12.10 2.63
N ASP A 64 -1.89 11.69 3.07
CA ASP A 64 -3.00 12.57 3.45
C ASP A 64 -3.59 12.22 4.82
N ASP A 65 -3.66 10.93 5.13
CA ASP A 65 -4.12 10.41 6.42
C ASP A 65 -3.13 9.38 7.01
N GLY A 66 -3.55 8.60 7.99
CA GLY A 66 -2.70 7.56 8.61
C GLY A 66 -2.69 6.23 7.87
N TYR A 67 -3.45 6.07 6.80
CA TYR A 67 -3.67 4.81 6.15
C TYR A 67 -3.10 4.76 4.74
N PHE A 68 -2.56 3.59 4.40
CA PHE A 68 -2.20 3.22 3.04
C PHE A 68 -3.27 2.28 2.47
N ALA A 69 -3.82 2.60 1.32
CA ALA A 69 -4.89 1.85 0.70
C ALA A 69 -4.59 1.47 -0.75
N ILE A 70 -4.88 0.23 -1.11
CA ILE A 70 -4.93 -0.26 -2.49
C ILE A 70 -6.16 -1.15 -2.62
N PRO A 71 -7.06 -0.90 -3.58
CA PRO A 71 -8.16 -1.82 -3.85
C PRO A 71 -7.62 -3.13 -4.44
N VAL A 72 -7.93 -4.26 -3.80
CA VAL A 72 -7.41 -5.57 -4.26
C VAL A 72 -8.26 -6.12 -5.38
N TYR A 73 -9.58 -6.17 -5.18
CA TYR A 73 -10.53 -6.73 -6.14
C TYR A 73 -11.52 -5.72 -6.71
N ALA A 74 -11.74 -4.59 -6.03
CA ALA A 74 -12.74 -3.61 -6.41
C ALA A 74 -12.33 -2.75 -7.61
N ALA A 75 -11.04 -2.52 -7.78
CA ALA A 75 -10.49 -1.73 -8.87
C ALA A 75 -9.04 -2.09 -9.16
N ASN A 76 -8.51 -1.60 -10.28
CA ASN A 76 -7.11 -1.85 -10.68
C ASN A 76 -6.34 -0.53 -10.82
N HIS A 77 -5.96 0.05 -9.69
CA HIS A 77 -5.14 1.25 -9.61
C HIS A 77 -4.39 1.32 -8.28
N TRP A 78 -3.41 2.20 -8.21
CA TRP A 78 -2.72 2.59 -7.00
C TRP A 78 -3.49 3.70 -6.29
N GLN A 79 -4.31 3.40 -5.29
CA GLN A 79 -4.99 4.43 -4.50
C GLN A 79 -3.96 5.30 -3.79
N ASN A 80 -3.06 4.70 -3.02
CA ASN A 80 -1.83 5.28 -2.51
C ASN A 80 -0.62 4.63 -3.19
N SER A 81 0.53 5.27 -3.14
CA SER A 81 1.77 4.78 -3.72
C SER A 81 2.85 4.62 -2.66
N PRO A 82 3.67 3.56 -2.73
CA PRO A 82 4.75 3.35 -1.76
C PRO A 82 5.92 4.30 -2.00
N ALA A 83 6.79 4.43 -1.00
CA ALA A 83 8.07 5.11 -1.12
C ALA A 83 8.98 4.43 -2.15
N TYR A 84 9.89 5.20 -2.73
CA TYR A 84 10.82 4.75 -3.78
C TYR A 84 12.27 5.25 -3.56
N TRP A 85 12.48 6.09 -2.56
CA TRP A 85 13.75 6.78 -2.34
C TRP A 85 14.86 5.95 -1.70
N HIS A 86 14.55 4.74 -1.23
CA HIS A 86 15.56 3.80 -0.72
C HIS A 86 16.20 3.01 -1.88
N ASN A 87 16.92 3.70 -2.77
CA ASN A 87 17.53 3.11 -3.97
C ASN A 87 16.50 2.33 -4.84
N GLY A 88 15.33 2.94 -5.07
CA GLY A 88 14.24 2.32 -5.83
C GLY A 88 13.52 1.21 -5.07
N ALA A 89 13.49 1.28 -3.74
CA ALA A 89 12.83 0.33 -2.88
C ALA A 89 11.90 1.03 -1.87
N GLY A 90 10.96 0.29 -1.30
CA GLY A 90 10.17 0.65 -0.14
C GLY A 90 10.47 -0.28 1.04
N THR A 91 10.24 0.19 2.26
CA THR A 91 10.43 -0.59 3.50
C THR A 91 9.10 -0.95 4.12
N PHE A 92 9.01 -2.14 4.68
CA PHE A 92 7.79 -2.74 5.21
C PHE A 92 8.01 -3.36 6.57
N GLY A 93 7.02 -3.24 7.46
CA GLY A 93 6.89 -4.04 8.67
C GLY A 93 5.68 -4.98 8.54
N PHE A 94 5.87 -6.25 8.87
CA PHE A 94 4.88 -7.31 8.73
C PHE A 94 4.20 -7.66 10.04
N ALA A 95 3.04 -8.35 9.95
CA ALA A 95 2.23 -8.68 11.11
C ALA A 95 2.88 -9.69 12.08
N ASP A 96 3.84 -10.47 11.65
CA ASP A 96 4.65 -11.35 12.50
C ASP A 96 5.83 -10.63 13.20
N GLY A 97 6.04 -9.33 12.91
CA GLY A 97 7.06 -8.48 13.52
C GLY A 97 8.36 -8.36 12.74
N HIS A 98 8.54 -9.06 11.61
CA HIS A 98 9.73 -8.85 10.79
C HIS A 98 9.59 -7.65 9.86
N SER A 99 10.70 -7.25 9.25
CA SER A 99 10.74 -6.16 8.26
C SER A 99 11.48 -6.59 7.00
N GLU A 100 11.07 -6.01 5.87
CA GLU A 100 11.70 -6.23 4.57
C GLU A 100 11.87 -4.91 3.82
N SER A 101 12.83 -4.90 2.89
CA SER A 101 12.96 -3.88 1.87
C SER A 101 12.60 -4.50 0.51
N TRP A 102 11.61 -3.93 -0.16
CA TRP A 102 11.16 -4.41 -1.46
C TRP A 102 11.67 -3.52 -2.57
N LYS A 103 12.54 -4.06 -3.42
CA LYS A 103 12.98 -3.37 -4.62
C LYS A 103 11.85 -3.39 -5.66
N TRP A 104 11.53 -2.21 -6.18
CA TRP A 104 10.50 -2.05 -7.19
C TRP A 104 11.01 -2.50 -8.57
N LEU A 105 10.16 -3.16 -9.33
CA LEU A 105 10.43 -3.63 -10.68
C LEU A 105 10.03 -2.56 -11.70
N GLU A 106 8.88 -1.95 -11.49
CA GLU A 106 8.29 -1.00 -12.43
C GLU A 106 8.89 0.40 -12.29
N ASN A 107 9.27 1.02 -13.40
CA ASN A 107 9.80 2.38 -13.39
C ASN A 107 8.76 3.39 -12.87
N ARG A 108 7.48 3.13 -13.08
CA ARG A 108 6.38 3.97 -12.57
C ARG A 108 6.28 3.96 -11.05
N THR A 109 6.67 2.87 -10.40
CA THR A 109 6.69 2.77 -8.94
C THR A 109 7.88 3.53 -8.34
N LYS A 110 8.97 3.70 -9.11
CA LYS A 110 10.23 4.36 -8.68
C LYS A 110 10.21 5.88 -8.84
N GLN A 111 9.06 6.53 -8.69
CA GLN A 111 8.94 7.97 -8.86
C GLN A 111 7.82 8.55 -7.98
N LYS A 112 7.84 9.87 -7.81
CA LYS A 112 6.76 10.59 -7.14
C LYS A 112 5.44 10.37 -7.89
N ARG A 113 4.38 10.02 -7.16
CA ARG A 113 3.05 9.74 -7.71
C ARG A 113 1.98 10.38 -6.83
N GLY A 114 0.88 10.75 -7.45
CA GLY A 114 -0.35 11.15 -6.76
C GLY A 114 -1.29 9.95 -6.53
N HIS A 115 -2.43 10.23 -5.90
CA HIS A 115 -3.51 9.27 -5.72
C HIS A 115 -4.07 8.76 -7.04
N ASN A 116 -4.67 7.56 -7.01
CA ASN A 116 -5.32 6.92 -8.15
C ASN A 116 -4.40 6.75 -9.37
N ALA A 117 -3.12 6.51 -9.14
CA ALA A 117 -2.18 6.33 -10.21
C ALA A 117 -2.45 5.04 -10.99
N SER A 118 -2.38 5.12 -12.33
CA SER A 118 -2.60 3.97 -13.20
C SER A 118 -1.51 2.91 -13.03
N PRO A 119 -1.86 1.61 -13.15
CA PRO A 119 -0.87 0.54 -13.17
C PRO A 119 0.01 0.61 -14.43
N SER A 120 1.07 -0.17 -14.45
CA SER A 120 1.89 -0.35 -15.65
C SER A 120 1.10 -1.05 -16.75
N PRO A 121 1.22 -0.62 -18.02
CA PRO A 121 0.58 -1.30 -19.16
C PRO A 121 1.02 -2.76 -19.28
N GLY A 122 0.07 -3.65 -19.56
CA GLY A 122 0.35 -5.09 -19.70
C GLY A 122 0.41 -5.87 -18.39
N GLY A 123 0.24 -5.20 -17.28
CA GLY A 123 0.29 -5.78 -15.93
C GLY A 123 1.35 -5.13 -15.07
N ASP A 124 1.01 -4.86 -13.81
CA ASP A 124 1.88 -4.20 -12.84
C ASP A 124 2.26 -5.20 -11.74
N MET A 125 3.50 -5.69 -11.80
CA MET A 125 3.98 -6.71 -10.87
C MET A 125 4.17 -6.18 -9.46
N ASP A 126 4.53 -4.90 -9.32
CA ASP A 126 4.64 -4.25 -8.02
C ASP A 126 3.25 -4.09 -7.38
N LEU A 127 2.25 -3.65 -8.16
CA LEU A 127 0.86 -3.56 -7.72
C LEU A 127 0.31 -4.94 -7.30
N LEU A 128 0.58 -5.97 -8.08
CA LEU A 128 0.17 -7.34 -7.76
C LEU A 128 0.78 -7.82 -6.44
N ARG A 129 2.08 -7.57 -6.25
CA ARG A 129 2.78 -7.91 -5.01
C ARG A 129 2.17 -7.20 -3.80
N MET A 130 1.89 -5.92 -3.93
CA MET A 130 1.24 -5.12 -2.89
C MET A 130 -0.15 -5.64 -2.55
N LYS A 131 -0.98 -5.92 -3.56
CA LYS A 131 -2.33 -6.47 -3.37
C LYS A 131 -2.30 -7.80 -2.61
N LYS A 132 -1.38 -8.70 -2.97
CA LYS A 132 -1.21 -9.99 -2.29
C LYS A 132 -0.82 -9.85 -0.82
N ALA A 133 -0.11 -8.79 -0.47
CA ALA A 133 0.29 -8.50 0.91
C ALA A 133 -0.80 -7.78 1.74
N ILE A 134 -1.93 -7.44 1.11
CA ILE A 134 -3.10 -6.86 1.78
C ILE A 134 -4.17 -7.92 2.01
N LEU A 135 -4.57 -8.61 0.94
CA LEU A 135 -5.72 -9.52 0.95
C LEU A 135 -5.62 -10.56 -0.16
N ILE A 136 -5.81 -11.82 0.18
CA ILE A 136 -6.01 -12.92 -0.77
C ILE A 136 -7.36 -13.57 -0.46
N ASP A 137 -8.28 -13.58 -1.42
CA ASP A 137 -9.51 -14.36 -1.34
C ASP A 137 -9.29 -15.72 -2.04
N PRO A 138 -9.22 -16.82 -1.29
CA PRO A 138 -8.97 -18.14 -1.86
C PRO A 138 -10.08 -18.66 -2.78
N ARG A 139 -11.23 -17.97 -2.81
CA ARG A 139 -12.36 -18.30 -3.71
C ARG A 139 -12.23 -17.61 -5.06
N LYS A 140 -11.22 -16.75 -5.24
CA LYS A 140 -10.98 -16.01 -6.48
C LYS A 140 -9.70 -16.50 -7.14
N ASP A 141 -9.79 -16.88 -8.40
CA ASP A 141 -8.68 -17.45 -9.16
C ASP A 141 -7.57 -16.44 -9.45
N ARG A 142 -7.91 -15.15 -9.48
CA ARG A 142 -6.97 -14.10 -9.91
C ARG A 142 -7.19 -12.76 -9.21
N ILE A 143 -6.07 -12.12 -8.83
CA ILE A 143 -6.03 -10.72 -8.41
C ILE A 143 -5.72 -9.88 -9.65
N PRO A 144 -6.53 -8.84 -9.99
CA PRO A 144 -6.23 -7.90 -11.07
C PRO A 144 -4.93 -7.11 -10.82
N HIS A 145 -4.14 -6.92 -11.84
CA HIS A 145 -2.88 -6.14 -11.74
C HIS A 145 -2.50 -5.46 -13.06
#